data_eb73c9fbc15e5f87ea5786be2d3fbeb1
#
_entry.id   eb73c9fbc15e5f87ea5786be2d3fbeb1
#
_cell.length_a   1.000
_cell.length_b   1.000
_cell.length_c   1.000
_cell.angle_alpha   90.00
_cell.angle_beta   90.00
_cell.angle_gamma   90.00
#
_symmetry.space_group_name_H-M   'P 1'
#
loop_
_entity.id
_entity.type
_entity.pdbx_description
1 polymer ?
#
loop_
_entity_poly.entity_id
_entity_poly.type
_entity_poly.pdbx_seq_one_letter_code
_entity_poly.pdbx_strand_id
1 'polypeptide(L)'
;LEFVFQTVCKMAEWEFVAEVSAVPSGGRVSVIVDETPALLLRAGDDFYCIEDICSHDGQPLTDGPVEEGGIVCPRHGARFDLRTGAPVRMPATQAIRVFQVQVQEGRVFARP
;
A
#
# COMPACT_ATOMS: atom_id res chain seq x y z
N LEU A 1 -4.15 31.58 12.54
CA LEU A 1 -5.23 31.48 11.66
C LEU A 1 -5.02 30.45 10.60
N GLU A 2 -4.29 30.77 9.61
CA GLU A 2 -3.88 29.78 8.69
C GLU A 2 -3.22 28.66 9.35
N PHE A 3 -2.58 28.96 10.41
CA PHE A 3 -1.87 28.00 11.16
C PHE A 3 -2.77 26.92 11.72
N VAL A 4 -3.92 27.34 12.24
CA VAL A 4 -4.90 26.40 12.75
C VAL A 4 -5.44 25.56 11.62
N PHE A 5 -5.68 26.19 10.51
CA PHE A 5 -6.18 25.53 9.34
C PHE A 5 -5.20 24.46 8.87
N GLN A 6 -3.91 24.77 8.89
CA GLN A 6 -2.90 23.81 8.48
C GLN A 6 -2.87 22.61 9.37
N THR A 7 -3.10 22.79 10.63
CA THR A 7 -3.11 21.67 11.55
C THR A 7 -4.20 20.68 11.18
N VAL A 8 -5.35 21.19 10.80
CA VAL A 8 -6.44 20.34 10.39
C VAL A 8 -6.14 19.66 9.07
N CYS A 9 -5.61 20.41 8.12
CA CYS A 9 -5.31 19.88 6.81
C CYS A 9 -4.27 18.81 6.84
N LYS A 10 -3.38 18.88 7.81
CA LYS A 10 -2.31 17.94 7.91
C LYS A 10 -2.80 16.50 7.99
N MET A 11 -3.95 16.30 8.60
CA MET A 11 -4.47 14.95 8.72
C MET A 11 -4.90 14.36 7.39
N ALA A 12 -5.12 15.21 6.41
CA ALA A 12 -5.56 14.77 5.10
C ALA A 12 -4.48 14.94 4.04
N GLU A 13 -3.28 15.31 4.45
CA GLU A 13 -2.23 15.58 3.48
C GLU A 13 -1.75 14.34 2.79
N TRP A 14 -1.48 14.49 1.50
CA TRP A 14 -0.87 13.43 0.72
C TRP A 14 0.64 13.47 0.92
N GLU A 15 1.24 12.30 1.06
CA GLU A 15 2.67 12.15 1.20
C GLU A 15 3.26 11.66 -0.11
N PHE A 16 4.32 12.31 -0.57
CA PHE A 16 5.04 11.82 -1.73
C PHE A 16 5.73 10.51 -1.38
N VAL A 17 5.54 9.48 -2.19
CA VAL A 17 6.15 8.18 -1.91
C VAL A 17 7.09 7.71 -3.01
N ALA A 18 6.84 8.04 -4.28
CA ALA A 18 7.73 7.59 -5.35
C ALA A 18 7.41 8.32 -6.64
N GLU A 19 8.41 8.36 -7.54
CA GLU A 19 8.16 8.75 -8.92
C GLU A 19 7.47 7.59 -9.63
N VAL A 20 6.59 7.89 -10.56
CA VAL A 20 5.94 6.85 -11.36
C VAL A 20 7.00 5.99 -12.05
N SER A 21 8.06 6.65 -12.55
CA SER A 21 9.12 5.93 -13.26
C SER A 21 9.91 4.97 -12.38
N ALA A 22 9.82 5.11 -11.07
CA ALA A 22 10.52 4.20 -10.15
C ALA A 22 9.77 2.89 -9.97
N VAL A 23 8.52 2.79 -10.46
CA VAL A 23 7.70 1.59 -10.25
C VAL A 23 7.21 1.14 -11.61
N PRO A 24 7.94 0.28 -12.30
CA PRO A 24 7.49 -0.24 -13.60
C PRO A 24 6.25 -1.11 -13.42
N SER A 25 5.52 -1.32 -14.53
CA SER A 25 4.34 -2.16 -14.47
C SER A 25 4.72 -3.56 -13.98
N GLY A 26 3.95 -4.05 -13.03
CA GLY A 26 4.25 -5.34 -12.40
C GLY A 26 5.28 -5.23 -11.29
N GLY A 27 5.81 -4.02 -11.04
CA GLY A 27 6.83 -3.83 -10.02
C GLY A 27 6.27 -3.31 -8.71
N ARG A 28 7.17 -3.13 -7.77
CA ARG A 28 6.83 -2.63 -6.44
C ARG A 28 8.02 -1.95 -5.82
N VAL A 29 7.76 -1.12 -4.83
CA VAL A 29 8.83 -0.47 -4.07
C VAL A 29 8.36 -0.31 -2.62
N SER A 30 9.29 -0.46 -1.69
CA SER A 30 9.02 -0.23 -0.27
C SER A 30 9.01 1.26 0.00
N VAL A 31 7.99 1.72 0.70
CA VAL A 31 7.82 3.14 1.02
C VAL A 31 7.36 3.28 2.46
N ILE A 32 7.29 4.52 2.94
CA ILE A 32 6.77 4.82 4.27
C ILE A 32 5.57 5.74 4.08
N VAL A 33 4.46 5.39 4.69
CA VAL A 33 3.26 6.21 4.68
C VAL A 33 2.79 6.37 6.11
N ASP A 34 2.67 7.61 6.56
CA ASP A 34 2.22 7.89 7.92
C ASP A 34 3.06 7.09 8.91
N GLU A 35 4.38 7.13 8.71
CA GLU A 35 5.37 6.44 9.54
C GLU A 35 5.21 4.92 9.57
N THR A 36 4.48 4.36 8.61
CA THR A 36 4.20 2.94 8.54
C THR A 36 4.91 2.34 7.32
N PRO A 37 5.66 1.25 7.48
CA PRO A 37 6.23 0.57 6.32
C PRO A 37 5.12 0.06 5.41
N ALA A 38 5.27 0.33 4.13
CA ALA A 38 4.24 0.01 3.16
C ALA A 38 4.86 -0.46 1.86
N LEU A 39 4.05 -1.07 1.00
CA LEU A 39 4.44 -1.44 -0.34
C LEU A 39 3.60 -0.68 -1.33
N LEU A 40 4.27 -0.05 -2.29
CA LEU A 40 3.61 0.56 -3.42
C LEU A 40 3.77 -0.38 -4.60
N LEU A 41 2.66 -0.87 -5.13
CA LEU A 41 2.67 -1.83 -6.23
C LEU A 41 1.99 -1.23 -7.44
N ARG A 42 2.45 -1.62 -8.62
CA ARG A 42 1.85 -1.15 -9.87
C ARG A 42 1.38 -2.34 -10.69
N ALA A 43 0.13 -2.29 -11.13
CA ALA A 43 -0.44 -3.29 -12.02
C ALA A 43 -1.03 -2.55 -13.21
N GLY A 44 -0.35 -2.63 -14.36
CA GLY A 44 -0.72 -1.82 -15.51
C GLY A 44 -0.55 -0.34 -15.20
N ASP A 45 -1.64 0.41 -15.25
CA ASP A 45 -1.62 1.84 -14.93
C ASP A 45 -2.14 2.12 -13.52
N ASP A 46 -2.50 1.08 -12.78
CA ASP A 46 -3.06 1.26 -11.44
C ASP A 46 -1.99 1.08 -10.39
N PHE A 47 -2.07 1.89 -9.34
CA PHE A 47 -1.17 1.80 -8.20
C PHE A 47 -1.95 1.41 -6.97
N TYR A 48 -1.33 0.57 -6.14
CA TYR A 48 -1.90 0.14 -4.87
C TYR A 48 -0.86 0.32 -3.79
N CYS A 49 -1.29 0.76 -2.62
CA CYS A 49 -0.37 0.93 -1.50
C CYS A 49 -0.97 0.24 -0.28
N ILE A 50 -0.23 -0.72 0.25
CA ILE A 50 -0.71 -1.53 1.37
C ILE A 50 0.32 -1.51 2.48
N GLU A 51 -0.14 -1.72 3.70
CA GLU A 51 0.76 -1.92 4.81
C GLU A 51 1.57 -3.20 4.57
N ASP A 52 2.88 -3.14 4.81
CA ASP A 52 3.76 -4.27 4.51
C ASP A 52 3.80 -5.24 5.68
N ILE A 53 2.67 -5.90 5.90
CA ILE A 53 2.55 -6.83 7.01
C ILE A 53 1.48 -7.86 6.69
N CYS A 54 1.76 -9.12 7.01
CA CYS A 54 0.77 -10.16 6.93
C CYS A 54 0.05 -10.22 8.27
N SER A 55 -1.27 -10.01 8.27
CA SER A 55 -2.02 -9.96 9.53
C SER A 55 -2.02 -11.30 10.25
N HIS A 56 -1.72 -12.37 9.54
CA HIS A 56 -1.69 -13.71 10.13
C HIS A 56 -0.46 -13.92 11.03
N ASP A 57 0.73 -13.50 10.56
CA ASP A 57 1.95 -13.81 11.31
C ASP A 57 2.83 -12.59 11.58
N GLY A 58 2.43 -11.40 11.16
CA GLY A 58 3.16 -10.18 11.46
C GLY A 58 4.42 -9.98 10.62
N GLN A 59 4.67 -10.82 9.63
CA GLN A 59 5.86 -10.72 8.80
C GLN A 59 5.60 -9.88 7.56
N PRO A 60 6.66 -9.33 6.94
CA PRO A 60 6.46 -8.50 5.74
C PRO A 60 5.90 -9.28 4.58
N LEU A 61 5.17 -8.56 3.71
CA LEU A 61 4.64 -9.10 2.46
C LEU A 61 5.52 -8.75 1.26
N THR A 62 6.68 -8.15 1.52
CA THR A 62 7.54 -7.56 0.50
C THR A 62 7.79 -8.48 -0.70
N ASP A 63 8.03 -9.75 -0.45
CA ASP A 63 8.38 -10.70 -1.52
C ASP A 63 7.18 -11.53 -1.97
N GLY A 64 5.99 -11.20 -1.53
CA GLY A 64 4.81 -11.98 -1.86
C GLY A 64 4.39 -11.80 -3.31
N PRO A 65 4.06 -12.87 -4.02
CA PRO A 65 3.59 -12.74 -5.39
C PRO A 65 2.20 -12.12 -5.43
N VAL A 66 1.89 -11.48 -6.55
CA VAL A 66 0.56 -10.92 -6.78
C VAL A 66 -0.19 -11.88 -7.68
N GLU A 67 -1.35 -12.33 -7.23
CA GLU A 67 -2.21 -13.26 -7.96
C GLU A 67 -3.65 -12.79 -7.89
N GLU A 68 -4.29 -12.68 -9.04
CA GLU A 68 -5.73 -12.39 -9.10
C GLU A 68 -6.12 -11.17 -8.26
N GLY A 69 -5.31 -10.11 -8.35
CA GLY A 69 -5.62 -8.87 -7.65
C GLY A 69 -5.30 -8.89 -6.17
N GLY A 70 -4.59 -9.90 -5.69
CA GLY A 70 -4.20 -9.99 -4.29
C GLY A 70 -2.73 -10.27 -4.12
N ILE A 71 -2.21 -9.96 -2.95
CA ILE A 71 -0.82 -10.28 -2.60
C ILE A 71 -0.82 -11.49 -1.69
N VAL A 72 0.09 -12.44 -1.97
CA VAL A 72 0.16 -13.71 -1.26
C VAL A 72 1.30 -13.66 -0.28
N CYS A 73 1.03 -13.99 0.98
CA CYS A 73 2.09 -14.12 1.97
C CYS A 73 2.93 -15.35 1.61
N PRO A 74 4.24 -15.18 1.38
CA PRO A 74 5.05 -16.28 0.87
C PRO A 74 5.24 -17.42 1.86
N ARG A 75 4.91 -17.20 3.13
CA ARG A 75 5.17 -18.23 4.14
C ARG A 75 4.05 -19.27 4.25
N HIS A 76 2.80 -18.83 4.22
CA HIS A 76 1.68 -19.74 4.44
C HIS A 76 0.55 -19.59 3.43
N GLY A 77 0.74 -18.77 2.40
CA GLY A 77 -0.22 -18.67 1.33
C GLY A 77 -1.45 -17.80 1.61
N ALA A 78 -1.48 -17.09 2.72
CA ALA A 78 -2.56 -16.14 2.97
C ALA A 78 -2.57 -15.10 1.86
N ARG A 79 -3.77 -14.69 1.43
CA ARG A 79 -3.88 -13.71 0.36
C ARG A 79 -4.76 -12.56 0.77
N PHE A 80 -4.37 -11.34 0.40
CA PHE A 80 -5.08 -10.13 0.72
C PHE A 80 -5.39 -9.35 -0.55
N ASP A 81 -6.61 -8.87 -0.65
CA ASP A 81 -7.03 -8.06 -1.79
C ASP A 81 -6.26 -6.73 -1.78
N LEU A 82 -5.68 -6.35 -2.91
CA LEU A 82 -4.87 -5.14 -2.99
C LEU A 82 -5.69 -3.86 -2.87
N ARG A 83 -6.96 -3.91 -3.22
CA ARG A 83 -7.79 -2.72 -3.21
C ARG A 83 -8.40 -2.46 -1.85
N THR A 84 -8.74 -3.49 -1.12
CA THR A 84 -9.47 -3.35 0.13
C THR A 84 -8.69 -3.82 1.34
N GLY A 85 -7.66 -4.65 1.14
CA GLY A 85 -6.93 -5.26 2.24
C GLY A 85 -7.63 -6.48 2.83
N ALA A 86 -8.77 -6.87 2.27
CA ALA A 86 -9.56 -7.96 2.83
C ALA A 86 -8.82 -9.29 2.71
N PRO A 87 -8.91 -10.15 3.73
CA PRO A 87 -8.33 -11.49 3.63
C PRO A 87 -9.19 -12.34 2.71
N VAL A 88 -8.58 -12.88 1.67
CA VAL A 88 -9.32 -13.66 0.68
C VAL A 88 -8.87 -15.11 0.61
N ARG A 89 -7.89 -15.49 1.41
CA ARG A 89 -7.44 -16.89 1.48
C ARG A 89 -6.89 -17.16 2.88
N MET A 90 -7.28 -18.30 3.44
CA MET A 90 -6.74 -18.74 4.72
C MET A 90 -5.22 -18.94 4.60
N PRO A 91 -4.46 -18.78 5.67
CA PRO A 91 -4.92 -18.63 7.05
C PRO A 91 -5.22 -17.20 7.48
N ALA A 92 -5.27 -16.25 6.57
CA ALA A 92 -5.58 -14.86 6.93
C ALA A 92 -7.06 -14.74 7.28
N THR A 93 -7.33 -14.11 8.42
CA THR A 93 -8.69 -13.86 8.86
C THR A 93 -8.95 -12.39 9.17
N GLN A 94 -7.92 -11.55 9.11
CA GLN A 94 -8.05 -10.12 9.39
C GLN A 94 -7.48 -9.34 8.23
N ALA A 95 -8.11 -8.21 7.93
CA ALA A 95 -7.67 -7.34 6.84
C ALA A 95 -6.34 -6.69 7.18
N ILE A 96 -5.59 -6.31 6.13
CA ILE A 96 -4.46 -5.44 6.28
C ILE A 96 -4.88 -4.02 5.89
N ARG A 97 -4.09 -3.05 6.32
CA ARG A 97 -4.39 -1.65 6.04
C ARG A 97 -4.03 -1.32 4.59
N VAL A 98 -4.90 -0.58 3.92
CA VAL A 98 -4.58 -0.05 2.60
C VAL A 98 -4.58 1.46 2.67
N PHE A 99 -3.77 2.09 1.79
CA PHE A 99 -3.64 3.54 1.75
C PHE A 99 -4.25 4.04 0.45
N GLN A 100 -4.75 5.27 0.49
CA GLN A 100 -5.24 5.93 -0.72
C GLN A 100 -4.05 6.36 -1.55
N VAL A 101 -4.18 6.29 -2.87
CA VAL A 101 -3.10 6.61 -3.78
C VAL A 101 -3.61 7.62 -4.80
N GLN A 102 -2.74 8.58 -5.14
CA GLN A 102 -3.04 9.59 -6.14
C GLN A 102 -1.78 9.84 -6.96
N VAL A 103 -1.95 9.96 -8.27
CA VAL A 103 -0.84 10.25 -9.17
C VAL A 103 -1.03 11.65 -9.72
N GLN A 104 0.02 12.48 -9.64
CA GLN A 104 0.00 13.82 -10.20
C GLN A 104 1.36 14.12 -10.82
N GLU A 105 1.36 14.47 -12.09
CA GLU A 105 2.57 14.95 -12.78
C GLU A 105 3.74 13.99 -12.61
N GLY A 106 3.48 12.71 -12.81
CA GLY A 106 4.53 11.70 -12.75
C GLY A 106 4.95 11.30 -11.36
N ARG A 107 4.22 11.72 -10.33
CA ARG A 107 4.55 11.40 -8.94
C ARG A 107 3.41 10.71 -8.26
N VAL A 108 3.74 9.78 -7.40
CA VAL A 108 2.76 9.00 -6.65
C VAL A 108 2.72 9.50 -5.22
N PHE A 109 1.52 9.77 -4.74
CA PHE A 109 1.27 10.21 -3.36
C PHE A 109 0.35 9.22 -2.68
N ALA A 110 0.50 9.07 -1.38
CA ALA A 110 -0.34 8.17 -0.60
C ALA A 110 -0.72 8.81 0.73
N ARG A 111 -1.83 8.30 1.30
CA ARG A 111 -2.27 8.72 2.63
C ARG A 111 -3.20 7.65 3.19
N PRO A 112 -3.40 7.63 4.53
CA PRO A 112 -4.31 6.69 5.17
C PRO A 112 -5.74 6.79 4.67
#